data_5f464ac9fa6ce9b78e209e342be9360c
#
_entry.id   5f464ac9fa6ce9b78e209e342be9360c
#
_cell.length_a   1.000
_cell.length_b   1.000
_cell.length_c   1.000
_cell.angle_alpha   90.00
_cell.angle_beta   90.00
_cell.angle_gamma   90.00
#
_symmetry.space_group_name_H-M   'P 1'
#
loop_
_entity.id
_entity.type
_entity.pdbx_description
1 polymer ?
#
loop_
_entity_poly.entity_id
_entity_poly.type
_entity_poly.pdbx_seq_one_letter_code
_entity_poly.pdbx_strand_id
1 'polypeptide(L)'
;GIYHHEHTLRWKGLVDAADAIVLVTPEYNAGYPAALKNAIDYLYAEWAGKPIALFAYGHSGGASASAQLSVVLSRVKATLVDGVGLRYRDHLDGAVGPEATVRADAELLGATRRMYAALAAAARPS
;
A
#
# COMPACT_ATOMS: atom_id res chain seq x y z
N GLY A 1 -19.78 -1.17 9.74
CA GLY A 1 -20.57 -2.36 9.40
C GLY A 1 -20.54 -3.42 10.49
N ILE A 2 -21.47 -4.34 10.40
CA ILE A 2 -21.51 -5.49 11.30
C ILE A 2 -20.86 -6.66 10.60
N TYR A 3 -19.82 -7.24 11.24
CA TYR A 3 -19.06 -8.35 10.68
C TYR A 3 -19.26 -9.58 11.54
N HIS A 4 -19.47 -10.74 10.93
CA HIS A 4 -19.79 -11.98 11.64
C HIS A 4 -18.68 -13.03 11.57
N HIS A 5 -17.85 -13.01 10.52
CA HIS A 5 -16.81 -14.02 10.34
C HIS A 5 -15.57 -13.70 11.18
N GLU A 6 -15.01 -14.71 11.82
CA GLU A 6 -13.86 -14.54 12.70
C GLU A 6 -12.65 -13.92 11.99
N HIS A 7 -12.35 -14.36 10.76
CA HIS A 7 -11.23 -13.79 10.00
C HIS A 7 -11.44 -12.32 9.67
N THR A 8 -12.69 -11.90 9.40
CA THR A 8 -13.03 -10.50 9.14
C THR A 8 -12.86 -9.67 10.41
N LEU A 9 -13.27 -10.20 11.55
CA LEU A 9 -13.10 -9.53 12.84
C LEU A 9 -11.63 -9.36 13.21
N ARG A 10 -10.79 -10.36 12.92
CA ARG A 10 -9.34 -10.24 13.14
C ARG A 10 -8.73 -9.18 12.21
N TRP A 11 -9.11 -9.18 10.94
CA TRP A 11 -8.66 -8.19 9.98
C TRP A 11 -9.08 -6.78 10.40
N LYS A 12 -10.34 -6.62 10.78
CA LYS A 12 -10.85 -5.36 11.32
C LYS A 12 -10.02 -4.89 12.51
N GLY A 13 -9.72 -5.78 13.44
CA GLY A 13 -8.91 -5.45 14.62
C GLY A 13 -7.51 -4.97 14.26
N LEU A 14 -6.87 -5.60 13.27
CA LEU A 14 -5.54 -5.17 12.81
C LEU A 14 -5.57 -3.79 12.17
N VAL A 15 -6.57 -3.53 11.32
CA VAL A 15 -6.70 -2.22 10.67
C VAL A 15 -7.04 -1.14 11.68
N ASP A 16 -7.96 -1.39 12.60
CA ASP A 16 -8.34 -0.43 13.63
C ASP A 16 -7.17 -0.09 14.55
N ALA A 17 -6.34 -1.07 14.89
CA ALA A 17 -5.21 -0.87 15.78
C ALA A 17 -4.04 -0.12 15.11
N ALA A 18 -3.96 -0.13 13.79
CA ALA A 18 -2.88 0.53 13.06
C ALA A 18 -3.12 2.05 13.02
N ASP A 19 -2.10 2.83 13.36
CA ASP A 19 -2.14 4.29 13.24
C ASP A 19 -1.95 4.72 11.78
N ALA A 20 -1.27 3.91 10.99
CA ALA A 20 -1.02 4.13 9.57
C ALA A 20 -0.71 2.79 8.91
N ILE A 21 -0.88 2.71 7.60
CA ILE A 21 -0.72 1.45 6.86
C ILE A 21 0.09 1.70 5.60
N VAL A 22 1.01 0.78 5.30
CA VAL A 22 1.66 0.69 3.99
C VAL A 22 1.06 -0.53 3.28
N LEU A 23 0.46 -0.30 2.12
CA LEU A 23 0.01 -1.39 1.25
C LEU A 23 1.11 -1.66 0.22
N VAL A 24 1.70 -2.84 0.30
CA VAL A 24 2.73 -3.28 -0.65
C VAL A 24 2.05 -4.11 -1.72
N THR A 25 2.20 -3.71 -2.98
CA THR A 25 1.45 -4.36 -4.07
C THR A 25 2.28 -4.50 -5.34
N PRO A 26 2.23 -5.68 -5.99
CA PRO A 26 2.69 -5.79 -7.38
C PRO A 26 1.68 -5.16 -8.33
N GLU A 27 2.05 -5.11 -9.59
CA GLU A 27 1.13 -4.77 -10.68
C GLU A 27 0.88 -6.03 -11.51
N TYR A 28 -0.39 -6.40 -11.63
CA TYR A 28 -0.84 -7.53 -12.43
C TYR A 28 -1.77 -7.04 -13.53
N ASN A 29 -1.38 -7.25 -14.78
CA ASN A 29 -2.22 -6.89 -15.94
C ASN A 29 -2.73 -5.44 -15.86
N ALA A 30 -1.82 -4.51 -15.60
CA ALA A 30 -2.09 -3.07 -15.48
C ALA A 30 -3.01 -2.70 -14.31
N GLY A 31 -3.09 -3.55 -13.29
CA GLY A 31 -3.91 -3.31 -12.12
C GLY A 31 -3.28 -3.87 -10.86
N TYR A 32 -3.99 -3.78 -9.75
CA TYR A 32 -3.60 -4.39 -8.48
C TYR A 32 -4.17 -5.80 -8.36
N PRO A 33 -3.61 -6.66 -7.47
CA PRO A 33 -4.13 -8.02 -7.32
C PRO A 33 -5.56 -8.06 -6.78
N ALA A 34 -6.36 -9.00 -7.28
CA ALA A 34 -7.74 -9.19 -6.82
C ALA A 34 -7.81 -9.46 -5.31
N ALA A 35 -6.84 -10.18 -4.75
CA ALA A 35 -6.77 -10.46 -3.32
C ALA A 35 -6.67 -9.18 -2.49
N LEU A 36 -5.95 -8.16 -2.96
CA LEU A 36 -5.84 -6.89 -2.26
C LEU A 36 -7.17 -6.14 -2.26
N LYS A 37 -7.85 -6.09 -3.41
CA LYS A 37 -9.18 -5.49 -3.49
C LYS A 37 -10.16 -6.19 -2.55
N ASN A 38 -10.10 -7.51 -2.51
CA ASN A 38 -10.93 -8.31 -1.62
C ASN A 38 -10.67 -7.96 -0.15
N ALA A 39 -9.40 -7.84 0.25
CA ALA A 39 -9.03 -7.46 1.62
C ALA A 39 -9.57 -6.06 1.99
N ILE A 40 -9.50 -5.11 1.07
CA ILE A 40 -10.03 -3.76 1.29
C ILE A 40 -11.57 -3.82 1.42
N ASP A 41 -12.22 -4.56 0.56
CA ASP A 41 -13.70 -4.62 0.49
C ASP A 41 -14.33 -5.36 1.67
N TYR A 42 -13.58 -6.18 2.41
CA TYR A 42 -14.08 -6.81 3.63
C TYR A 42 -14.39 -5.80 4.73
N LEU A 43 -13.81 -4.61 4.68
CA LEU A 43 -14.01 -3.55 5.65
C LEU A 43 -14.51 -2.29 4.94
N TYR A 44 -15.03 -1.33 5.69
CA TYR A 44 -15.46 -0.06 5.12
C TYR A 44 -15.14 1.12 6.04
N ALA A 45 -15.82 1.22 7.16
CA ALA A 45 -15.68 2.35 8.09
C ALA A 45 -14.26 2.46 8.67
N GLU A 46 -13.57 1.33 8.77
CA GLU A 46 -12.22 1.25 9.32
C GLU A 46 -11.18 2.04 8.51
N TRP A 47 -11.45 2.24 7.22
CA TRP A 47 -10.56 2.97 6.33
C TRP A 47 -10.68 4.48 6.45
N ALA A 48 -11.81 4.99 6.95
CA ALA A 48 -12.07 6.43 6.99
C ALA A 48 -11.02 7.17 7.82
N GLY A 49 -10.31 8.10 7.19
CA GLY A 49 -9.25 8.87 7.83
C GLY A 49 -7.96 8.11 8.08
N LYS A 50 -7.90 6.81 7.74
CA LYS A 50 -6.68 6.01 7.97
C LYS A 50 -5.57 6.48 7.04
N PRO A 51 -4.41 6.90 7.57
CA PRO A 51 -3.25 7.24 6.73
C PRO A 51 -2.72 5.99 6.03
N ILE A 52 -2.66 6.04 4.70
CA ILE A 52 -2.21 4.92 3.88
C ILE A 52 -1.23 5.42 2.83
N ALA A 53 -0.12 4.72 2.69
CA ALA A 53 0.80 4.87 1.58
C ALA A 53 0.83 3.59 0.74
N LEU A 54 1.05 3.75 -0.57
CA LEU A 54 1.20 2.63 -1.47
C LEU A 54 2.69 2.43 -1.79
N PHE A 55 3.18 1.22 -1.56
CA PHE A 55 4.49 0.80 -2.03
C PHE A 55 4.25 -0.21 -3.15
N ALA A 56 4.28 0.29 -4.38
CA ALA A 56 3.99 -0.54 -5.55
C ALA A 56 5.27 -0.93 -6.26
N TYR A 57 5.27 -2.07 -6.91
CA TYR A 57 6.43 -2.54 -7.65
C TYR A 57 6.03 -3.20 -8.96
N GLY A 58 6.93 -3.11 -9.93
CA GLY A 58 6.74 -3.66 -11.26
C GLY A 58 7.72 -3.06 -12.24
N HIS A 59 7.58 -3.39 -13.53
CA HIS A 59 8.44 -2.85 -14.57
C HIS A 59 8.33 -1.32 -14.66
N SER A 60 7.16 -0.77 -14.43
CA SER A 60 6.89 0.67 -14.43
C SER A 60 6.64 1.22 -13.02
N GLY A 61 7.19 0.56 -11.99
CA GLY A 61 7.01 0.98 -10.61
C GLY A 61 5.60 0.81 -10.07
N GLY A 62 4.79 -0.04 -10.69
CA GLY A 62 3.42 -0.27 -10.27
C GLY A 62 2.50 0.93 -10.47
N ALA A 63 2.80 1.81 -11.44
CA ALA A 63 2.07 3.06 -11.63
C ALA A 63 0.58 2.87 -11.86
N SER A 64 0.18 1.89 -12.67
CA SER A 64 -1.24 1.63 -12.94
C SER A 64 -1.95 1.06 -11.72
N ALA A 65 -1.30 0.15 -10.99
CA ALA A 65 -1.84 -0.40 -9.75
C ALA A 65 -2.07 0.71 -8.72
N SER A 66 -1.08 1.60 -8.54
CA SER A 66 -1.19 2.74 -7.62
C SER A 66 -2.32 3.68 -8.00
N ALA A 67 -2.44 4.01 -9.28
CA ALA A 67 -3.49 4.92 -9.76
C ALA A 67 -4.88 4.34 -9.48
N GLN A 68 -5.09 3.07 -9.75
CA GLN A 68 -6.38 2.42 -9.52
C GLN A 68 -6.69 2.26 -8.03
N LEU A 69 -5.69 1.87 -7.22
CA LEU A 69 -5.87 1.78 -5.76
C LEU A 69 -6.19 3.13 -5.14
N SER A 70 -5.61 4.21 -5.65
CA SER A 70 -5.89 5.55 -5.16
C SER A 70 -7.36 5.90 -5.31
N VAL A 71 -8.01 5.48 -6.41
CA VAL A 71 -9.46 5.68 -6.60
C VAL A 71 -10.24 4.89 -5.53
N VAL A 72 -9.89 3.61 -5.34
CA VAL A 72 -10.57 2.75 -4.35
C VAL A 72 -10.45 3.31 -2.94
N LEU A 73 -9.23 3.67 -2.54
CA LEU A 73 -8.95 4.16 -1.19
C LEU A 73 -9.57 5.53 -0.93
N SER A 74 -9.63 6.38 -1.95
CA SER A 74 -10.34 7.66 -1.85
C SER A 74 -11.84 7.44 -1.64
N ARG A 75 -12.40 6.42 -2.27
CA ARG A 75 -13.82 6.11 -2.14
C ARG A 75 -14.18 5.65 -0.73
N VAL A 76 -13.31 4.93 -0.05
CA VAL A 76 -13.49 4.55 1.35
C VAL A 76 -12.95 5.59 2.33
N LYS A 77 -12.57 6.76 1.83
CA LYS A 77 -12.19 7.95 2.60
C LYS A 77 -10.89 7.78 3.40
N ALA A 78 -9.98 6.94 2.94
CA ALA A 78 -8.65 6.86 3.52
C ALA A 78 -7.88 8.16 3.25
N THR A 79 -6.91 8.45 4.11
CA THR A 79 -6.00 9.58 3.92
C THR A 79 -4.75 9.10 3.20
N LEU A 80 -4.68 9.33 1.89
CA LEU A 80 -3.52 8.90 1.10
C LEU A 80 -2.37 9.88 1.25
N VAL A 81 -1.17 9.34 1.45
CA VAL A 81 0.08 10.11 1.46
C VAL A 81 0.98 9.60 0.35
N ASP A 82 2.07 10.32 0.08
CA ASP A 82 3.01 9.95 -0.98
C ASP A 82 3.57 8.55 -0.76
N GLY A 83 3.57 7.76 -1.81
CA GLY A 83 4.06 6.39 -1.79
C GLY A 83 5.38 6.22 -2.53
N VAL A 84 5.70 4.96 -2.82
CA VAL A 84 6.94 4.57 -3.48
C VAL A 84 6.58 3.66 -4.67
N GLY A 85 7.29 3.85 -5.79
CA GLY A 85 7.25 2.93 -6.92
C GLY A 85 8.62 2.30 -7.11
N LEU A 86 8.73 1.00 -6.90
CA LEU A 86 9.95 0.27 -7.12
C LEU A 86 9.95 -0.29 -8.54
N ARG A 87 10.91 0.15 -9.37
CA ARG A 87 11.05 -0.30 -10.74
C ARG A 87 12.10 -1.40 -10.82
N TYR A 88 11.75 -2.51 -11.43
CA TYR A 88 12.65 -3.67 -11.51
C TYR A 88 14.01 -3.32 -12.13
N ARG A 89 14.00 -2.55 -13.23
CA ARG A 89 15.23 -2.17 -13.91
C ARG A 89 16.18 -1.35 -13.04
N ASP A 90 15.63 -0.47 -12.22
CA ASP A 90 16.42 0.46 -11.41
C ASP A 90 16.73 -0.09 -10.01
N HIS A 91 15.89 -0.97 -9.49
CA HIS A 91 15.92 -1.31 -8.07
C HIS A 91 16.03 -2.82 -7.77
N LEU A 92 16.16 -3.67 -8.80
CA LEU A 92 16.43 -5.09 -8.57
C LEU A 92 17.76 -5.50 -9.19
N ASP A 93 18.47 -6.34 -8.47
CA ASP A 93 19.63 -7.07 -8.98
C ASP A 93 19.20 -8.51 -9.28
N GLY A 94 19.55 -8.98 -10.46
CA GLY A 94 19.15 -10.29 -10.96
C GLY A 94 17.81 -10.27 -11.70
N ALA A 95 17.43 -11.42 -12.23
CA ALA A 95 16.15 -11.58 -12.90
C ALA A 95 15.02 -11.56 -11.87
N VAL A 96 13.86 -11.06 -12.26
CA VAL A 96 12.69 -11.04 -11.39
C VAL A 96 12.34 -12.48 -10.97
N GLY A 97 12.30 -12.73 -9.68
CA GLY A 97 12.04 -14.05 -9.11
C GLY A 97 12.59 -14.18 -7.69
N PRO A 98 12.54 -15.38 -7.10
CA PRO A 98 12.95 -15.60 -5.72
C PRO A 98 14.41 -15.25 -5.42
N GLU A 99 15.27 -15.27 -6.43
CA GLU A 99 16.71 -14.98 -6.27
C GLU A 99 17.03 -13.48 -6.43
N ALA A 100 16.07 -12.67 -6.83
CA ALA A 100 16.28 -11.24 -6.99
C ALA A 100 16.47 -10.57 -5.64
N THR A 101 17.36 -9.57 -5.61
CA THR A 101 17.57 -8.75 -4.41
C THR A 101 17.26 -7.29 -4.72
N VAL A 102 16.79 -6.56 -3.71
CA VAL A 102 16.52 -5.13 -3.86
C VAL A 102 17.81 -4.34 -3.78
N ARG A 103 18.02 -3.49 -4.78
CA ARG A 103 19.09 -2.49 -4.77
C ARG A 103 18.54 -1.20 -4.19
N ALA A 104 18.79 -0.98 -2.91
CA ALA A 104 18.30 0.17 -2.19
C ALA A 104 19.24 1.37 -2.43
N ASP A 105 19.12 2.00 -3.59
CA ASP A 105 19.90 3.19 -3.92
C ASP A 105 19.39 4.43 -3.15
N ALA A 106 20.07 5.56 -3.33
CA ALA A 106 19.72 6.79 -2.62
C ALA A 106 18.31 7.28 -2.97
N GLU A 107 17.88 7.09 -4.22
CA GLU A 107 16.54 7.47 -4.67
C GLU A 107 15.46 6.66 -3.95
N LEU A 108 15.61 5.34 -3.93
CA LEU A 108 14.64 4.44 -3.28
C LEU A 108 14.60 4.66 -1.77
N LEU A 109 15.75 4.77 -1.13
CA LEU A 109 15.84 5.05 0.31
C LEU A 109 15.23 6.40 0.64
N GLY A 110 15.51 7.44 -0.14
CA GLY A 110 14.93 8.78 0.05
C GLY A 110 13.41 8.77 -0.08
N ALA A 111 12.89 8.11 -1.11
CA ALA A 111 11.44 8.00 -1.32
C ALA A 111 10.76 7.25 -0.16
N THR A 112 11.39 6.17 0.30
CA THR A 112 10.86 5.37 1.42
C THR A 112 10.86 6.17 2.72
N ARG A 113 11.92 6.93 2.99
CA ARG A 113 11.97 7.80 4.18
C ARG A 113 10.89 8.88 4.13
N ARG A 114 10.68 9.50 2.98
CA ARG A 114 9.61 10.51 2.80
C ARG A 114 8.23 9.89 3.03
N MET A 115 8.02 8.69 2.53
CA MET A 115 6.77 7.96 2.73
C MET A 115 6.48 7.76 4.23
N TYR A 116 7.45 7.23 4.98
CA TYR A 116 7.29 7.01 6.42
C TYR A 116 7.11 8.31 7.19
N ALA A 117 7.82 9.37 6.81
CA ALA A 117 7.66 10.68 7.43
C ALA A 117 6.25 11.24 7.20
N ALA A 118 5.72 11.09 5.99
CA ALA A 118 4.36 11.53 5.66
C ALA A 118 3.30 10.72 6.43
N LEU A 119 3.50 9.40 6.55
CA LEU A 119 2.60 8.56 7.35
C LEU A 119 2.61 8.97 8.82
N ALA A 120 3.80 9.18 9.39
CA ALA A 120 3.94 9.60 10.79
C ALA A 120 3.26 10.95 11.04
N ALA A 121 3.42 11.90 10.13
CA ALA A 121 2.79 13.22 10.24
C ALA A 121 1.25 13.12 10.15
N ALA A 122 0.73 12.29 9.25
CA ALA A 122 -0.71 12.11 9.08
C ALA A 122 -1.35 11.34 10.25
N ALA A 123 -0.59 10.49 10.92
CA ALA A 123 -1.06 9.69 12.06
C ALA A 123 -1.09 10.47 13.36
N ARG A 124 -0.46 11.64 13.44
CA ARG A 124 -0.44 12.44 14.67
C ARG A 124 -1.84 12.94 15.02
N PRO A 125 -2.24 12.87 16.30
CA PRO A 125 -3.48 13.50 16.74
C PRO A 125 -3.44 15.01 16.44
N SER A 126 -4.55 15.52 15.95
CA SER A 126 -4.70 16.96 15.69
C SER A 126 -4.92 17.74 16.99
#